data_c50aa1b544fa5d3f9a340d978f6e5523
#
_entry.id   c50aa1b544fa5d3f9a340d978f6e5523
#
_cell.length_a   1.000
_cell.length_b   1.000
_cell.length_c   1.000
_cell.angle_alpha   90.00
_cell.angle_beta   90.00
_cell.angle_gamma   90.00
#
_symmetry.space_group_name_H-M   'P 1'
#
loop_
_entity.id
_entity.type
_entity.pdbx_description
1 polymer ?
#
loop_
_entity_poly.entity_id
_entity_poly.type
_entity_poly.pdbx_seq_one_letter_code
_entity_poly.pdbx_strand_id
1 'polypeptide(L)'
;MASKTVYVCSECGYKSMKWLGKCPNCSSWNTLSEEEIEDTVSESKNSARKSMLTRAGTDVEAISLDENELPDYLREETGCTEFDRVLGGGLVNGSVVLISGEPGIGKSTLLLQICSSYNAEGNVLYVSGEESAAQIKERADRLKLNCSKIEVLCTMRLDDILDSLDKLKRLLD
;
A
#
# COMPACT_ATOMS: atom_id res chain seq x y z
N MET A 1 15.25 -25.09 -7.26
CA MET A 1 14.45 -24.00 -7.84
C MET A 1 15.31 -23.40 -8.94
N ALA A 2 14.90 -23.46 -10.18
CA ALA A 2 15.69 -22.97 -11.29
C ALA A 2 15.27 -21.52 -11.57
N SER A 3 16.15 -20.57 -11.24
CA SER A 3 15.98 -19.18 -11.66
C SER A 3 16.20 -19.07 -13.16
N LYS A 4 15.31 -18.40 -13.86
CA LYS A 4 15.45 -18.07 -15.28
C LYS A 4 15.93 -16.64 -15.41
N THR A 5 17.09 -16.48 -16.02
CA THR A 5 17.63 -15.16 -16.35
C THR A 5 16.98 -14.62 -17.62
N VAL A 6 16.50 -13.39 -17.56
CA VAL A 6 15.95 -12.65 -18.70
C VAL A 6 16.67 -11.31 -18.83
N TYR A 7 16.96 -10.90 -20.04
CA TYR A 7 17.62 -9.62 -20.35
C TYR A 7 16.58 -8.59 -20.79
N VAL A 8 16.49 -7.47 -20.07
CA VAL A 8 15.51 -6.40 -20.31
C VAL A 8 16.22 -5.15 -20.81
N CYS A 9 15.72 -4.55 -21.87
CA CYS A 9 16.26 -3.31 -22.40
C CYS A 9 15.79 -2.11 -21.56
N SER A 10 16.72 -1.32 -21.02
CA SER A 10 16.45 -0.15 -20.20
C SER A 10 15.74 0.99 -20.94
N GLU A 11 15.86 1.03 -22.28
CA GLU A 11 15.28 2.10 -23.10
C GLU A 11 13.85 1.81 -23.55
N CYS A 12 13.52 0.54 -23.84
CA CYS A 12 12.23 0.22 -24.46
C CYS A 12 11.49 -0.97 -23.79
N GLY A 13 12.06 -1.57 -22.75
CA GLY A 13 11.44 -2.69 -22.04
C GLY A 13 11.41 -4.01 -22.82
N TYR A 14 12.09 -4.11 -23.98
CA TYR A 14 12.16 -5.36 -24.74
C TYR A 14 12.85 -6.46 -23.95
N LYS A 15 12.23 -7.65 -23.88
CA LYS A 15 12.75 -8.80 -23.12
C LYS A 15 13.33 -9.85 -24.05
N SER A 16 14.52 -10.37 -23.70
CA SER A 16 15.22 -11.43 -24.43
C SER A 16 15.70 -12.52 -23.46
N MET A 17 15.68 -13.77 -23.92
CA MET A 17 16.26 -14.91 -23.18
C MET A 17 17.78 -14.96 -23.26
N LYS A 18 18.39 -14.11 -24.08
CA LYS A 18 19.84 -14.05 -24.29
C LYS A 18 20.29 -12.60 -24.31
N TRP A 19 21.48 -12.35 -23.78
CA TRP A 19 22.08 -11.05 -23.89
C TRP A 19 22.39 -10.72 -25.37
N LEU A 20 21.98 -9.54 -25.81
CA LEU A 20 22.22 -9.01 -27.15
C LEU A 20 22.93 -7.68 -27.01
N GLY A 21 24.04 -7.49 -27.69
CA GLY A 21 24.78 -6.21 -27.67
C GLY A 21 23.98 -5.02 -28.23
N LYS A 22 22.97 -5.30 -29.08
CA LYS A 22 22.07 -4.32 -29.66
C LYS A 22 20.64 -4.76 -29.47
N CYS A 23 19.78 -3.88 -28.96
CA CYS A 23 18.36 -4.17 -28.81
C CYS A 23 17.67 -4.27 -30.19
N PRO A 24 16.97 -5.36 -30.52
CA PRO A 24 16.30 -5.51 -31.80
C PRO A 24 15.07 -4.60 -31.96
N ASN A 25 14.51 -4.10 -30.86
CA ASN A 25 13.32 -3.27 -30.89
C ASN A 25 13.65 -1.78 -31.04
N CYS A 26 14.54 -1.22 -30.21
CA CYS A 26 14.89 0.21 -30.28
C CYS A 26 16.24 0.48 -30.94
N SER A 27 17.00 -0.55 -31.33
CA SER A 27 18.33 -0.47 -31.95
C SER A 27 19.43 0.18 -31.08
N SER A 28 19.20 0.42 -29.82
CA SER A 28 20.16 0.96 -28.85
C SER A 28 21.21 -0.09 -28.49
N TRP A 29 22.47 0.33 -28.28
CA TRP A 29 23.57 -0.53 -27.91
C TRP A 29 23.78 -0.59 -26.40
N ASN A 30 24.13 -1.77 -25.87
CA ASN A 30 24.45 -2.01 -24.46
C ASN A 30 23.33 -1.58 -23.47
N THR A 31 22.06 -1.75 -23.85
CA THR A 31 20.90 -1.37 -23.04
C THR A 31 20.19 -2.58 -22.42
N LEU A 32 20.71 -3.79 -22.59
CA LEU A 32 20.14 -5.02 -22.02
C LEU A 32 20.79 -5.31 -20.67
N SER A 33 20.02 -5.23 -19.60
CA SER A 33 20.39 -5.60 -18.23
C SER A 33 19.81 -6.96 -17.86
N GLU A 34 20.54 -7.69 -17.04
CA GLU A 34 20.15 -9.00 -16.53
C GLU A 34 19.13 -8.83 -15.39
N GLU A 35 17.99 -9.53 -15.50
CA GLU A 35 16.98 -9.61 -14.45
C GLU A 35 16.68 -11.09 -14.17
N GLU A 36 16.77 -11.48 -12.90
CA GLU A 36 16.36 -12.82 -12.46
C GLU A 36 14.85 -12.84 -12.24
N ILE A 37 14.16 -13.73 -12.95
CA ILE A 37 12.73 -13.99 -12.72
C ILE A 37 12.62 -15.34 -12.01
N GLU A 38 12.15 -15.34 -10.78
CA GLU A 38 11.72 -16.56 -10.12
C GLU A 38 10.43 -17.05 -10.79
N ASP A 39 10.48 -18.23 -11.40
CA ASP A 39 9.29 -18.94 -11.93
C ASP A 39 8.39 -19.35 -10.76
N THR A 40 7.53 -18.45 -10.29
CA THR A 40 6.35 -18.84 -9.54
C THR A 40 5.26 -19.23 -10.54
N VAL A 41 5.24 -20.52 -10.87
CA VAL A 41 4.10 -21.15 -11.57
C VAL A 41 2.89 -21.07 -10.64
N SER A 42 2.04 -20.11 -10.87
CA SER A 42 0.61 -20.19 -10.55
C SER A 42 -0.16 -19.24 -11.47
N GLU A 43 -0.49 -19.75 -12.64
CA GLU A 43 -1.61 -19.26 -13.42
C GLU A 43 -2.85 -19.39 -12.55
N SER A 44 -3.36 -18.30 -12.02
CA SER A 44 -4.77 -18.12 -11.63
C SER A 44 -5.08 -16.85 -10.82
N LYS A 45 -4.11 -16.04 -10.39
CA LYS A 45 -4.40 -14.89 -9.51
C LYS A 45 -4.02 -13.50 -10.08
N ASN A 46 -3.57 -13.42 -11.32
CA ASN A 46 -3.18 -12.15 -11.96
C ASN A 46 -4.36 -11.36 -12.59
N SER A 47 -5.58 -11.88 -12.51
CA SER A 47 -6.75 -11.19 -13.09
C SER A 47 -7.13 -9.93 -12.30
N ALA A 48 -7.02 -9.94 -10.98
CA ALA A 48 -7.43 -8.80 -10.15
C ALA A 48 -6.40 -7.65 -10.14
N ARG A 49 -5.08 -7.97 -10.16
CA ARG A 49 -4.04 -6.93 -10.25
C ARG A 49 -3.99 -6.25 -11.63
N LYS A 50 -4.27 -7.01 -12.70
CA LYS A 50 -4.33 -6.46 -14.05
C LYS A 50 -5.55 -5.57 -14.25
N SER A 51 -6.64 -5.77 -13.51
CA SER A 51 -7.83 -4.93 -13.59
C SER A 51 -7.68 -3.56 -12.90
N MET A 52 -6.76 -3.42 -11.93
CA MET A 52 -6.48 -2.12 -11.32
C MET A 52 -5.53 -1.24 -12.16
N LEU A 53 -4.60 -1.85 -12.93
CA LEU A 53 -3.69 -1.11 -13.82
C LEU A 53 -4.24 -0.96 -15.26
N THR A 54 -5.22 -1.77 -15.68
CA THR A 54 -5.82 -1.70 -17.01
C THR A 54 -7.13 -0.90 -17.08
N ARG A 55 -7.43 -0.11 -16.06
CA ARG A 55 -8.43 0.96 -16.18
C ARG A 55 -7.90 2.21 -16.94
N ALA A 56 -6.72 2.13 -17.51
CA ALA A 56 -6.17 3.11 -18.45
C ALA A 56 -6.65 2.81 -19.89
N GLY A 57 -7.95 2.86 -20.13
CA GLY A 57 -8.56 2.60 -21.43
C GLY A 57 -9.98 3.14 -21.55
N THR A 58 -10.44 3.90 -20.56
CA THR A 58 -11.61 4.76 -20.71
C THR A 58 -11.08 6.14 -21.09
N ASP A 59 -11.59 6.71 -22.18
CA ASP A 59 -11.37 8.11 -22.53
C ASP A 59 -11.63 8.94 -21.27
N VAL A 60 -10.56 9.52 -20.72
CA VAL A 60 -10.65 10.39 -19.57
C VAL A 60 -11.10 11.73 -20.08
N GLU A 61 -12.39 11.99 -20.05
CA GLU A 61 -12.95 13.29 -20.35
C GLU A 61 -12.75 14.23 -19.15
N ALA A 62 -12.37 15.47 -19.43
CA ALA A 62 -12.34 16.52 -18.43
C ALA A 62 -13.78 16.85 -18.01
N ILE A 63 -14.08 16.79 -16.71
CA ILE A 63 -15.41 17.06 -16.17
C ILE A 63 -15.42 18.46 -15.58
N SER A 64 -16.46 19.25 -15.88
CA SER A 64 -16.67 20.54 -15.23
C SER A 64 -17.08 20.33 -13.78
N LEU A 65 -16.44 21.05 -12.85
CA LEU A 65 -16.77 20.99 -11.44
C LEU A 65 -18.14 21.60 -11.12
N ASP A 66 -18.62 22.49 -11.97
CA ASP A 66 -19.91 23.20 -11.78
C ASP A 66 -21.11 22.39 -12.28
N GLU A 67 -20.91 21.42 -13.17
CA GLU A 67 -21.99 20.71 -13.86
C GLU A 67 -22.27 19.31 -13.32
N ASN A 68 -21.41 18.77 -12.49
CA ASN A 68 -21.56 17.41 -11.95
C ASN A 68 -21.74 17.46 -10.43
N GLU A 69 -22.79 16.79 -9.95
CA GLU A 69 -22.89 16.38 -8.56
C GLU A 69 -21.76 15.35 -8.30
N LEU A 70 -20.62 15.84 -7.83
CA LEU A 70 -19.56 14.95 -7.37
C LEU A 70 -20.09 14.16 -6.17
N PRO A 71 -19.81 12.85 -6.11
CA PRO A 71 -20.28 12.05 -4.98
C PRO A 71 -19.74 12.63 -3.67
N ASP A 72 -20.63 12.83 -2.71
CA ASP A 72 -20.24 13.17 -1.34
C ASP A 72 -19.35 12.02 -0.81
N TYR A 73 -18.09 12.34 -0.56
CA TYR A 73 -17.19 11.39 0.06
C TYR A 73 -17.60 11.23 1.53
N LEU A 74 -18.13 10.05 1.86
CA LEU A 74 -18.37 9.68 3.25
C LEU A 74 -17.06 9.76 4.02
N ARG A 75 -17.06 10.55 5.08
CA ARG A 75 -15.92 10.69 5.99
C ARG A 75 -16.18 9.88 7.24
N GLU A 76 -15.16 9.16 7.65
CA GLU A 76 -15.19 8.34 8.85
C GLU A 76 -14.40 9.04 9.95
N GLU A 77 -15.06 9.34 11.08
CA GLU A 77 -14.40 9.95 12.22
C GLU A 77 -13.38 9.00 12.85
N THR A 78 -12.19 9.51 13.12
CA THR A 78 -11.12 8.72 13.75
C THR A 78 -11.26 8.64 15.27
N GLY A 79 -12.16 9.42 15.85
CA GLY A 79 -12.31 9.58 17.29
C GLY A 79 -11.27 10.52 17.92
N CYS A 80 -10.40 11.12 17.10
CA CYS A 80 -9.48 12.18 17.51
C CYS A 80 -9.93 13.51 16.88
N THR A 81 -10.66 14.32 17.63
CA THR A 81 -11.32 15.55 17.15
C THR A 81 -10.38 16.51 16.42
N GLU A 82 -9.15 16.70 16.94
CA GLU A 82 -8.17 17.59 16.29
C GLU A 82 -7.64 17.02 14.99
N PHE A 83 -7.47 15.70 14.93
CA PHE A 83 -7.04 15.04 13.71
C PHE A 83 -8.15 15.08 12.65
N ASP A 84 -9.39 14.80 13.04
CA ASP A 84 -10.56 14.89 12.17
C ASP A 84 -10.76 16.32 11.66
N ARG A 85 -10.56 17.33 12.51
CA ARG A 85 -10.62 18.73 12.11
C ARG A 85 -9.59 19.06 11.01
N VAL A 86 -8.36 18.57 11.15
CA VAL A 86 -7.29 18.78 10.14
C VAL A 86 -7.62 18.07 8.82
N LEU A 87 -8.27 16.91 8.89
CA LEU A 87 -8.70 16.16 7.72
C LEU A 87 -10.00 16.68 7.07
N GLY A 88 -10.61 17.72 7.66
CA GLY A 88 -11.87 18.28 7.15
C GLY A 88 -13.10 17.44 7.51
N GLY A 89 -13.07 16.75 8.66
CA GLY A 89 -14.19 16.00 9.24
C GLY A 89 -14.00 14.49 9.27
N GLY A 90 -12.79 13.97 9.06
CA GLY A 90 -12.46 12.55 9.15
C GLY A 90 -11.76 11.97 7.91
N LEU A 91 -11.50 10.69 7.95
CA LEU A 91 -10.86 9.95 6.86
C LEU A 91 -11.85 9.72 5.70
N VAL A 92 -11.38 9.93 4.50
CA VAL A 92 -12.10 9.54 3.28
C VAL A 92 -11.69 8.12 2.90
N ASN A 93 -12.65 7.26 2.58
CA ASN A 93 -12.38 5.90 2.17
C ASN A 93 -11.43 5.85 0.95
N GLY A 94 -10.38 5.03 1.05
CA GLY A 94 -9.34 4.90 0.02
C GLY A 94 -8.30 6.04 0.03
N SER A 95 -8.39 7.01 0.94
CA SER A 95 -7.39 8.07 1.06
C SER A 95 -6.09 7.57 1.69
N VAL A 96 -4.99 8.29 1.40
CA VAL A 96 -3.68 8.09 2.02
C VAL A 96 -3.30 9.36 2.77
N VAL A 97 -3.02 9.23 4.06
CA VAL A 97 -2.61 10.34 4.93
C VAL A 97 -1.14 10.17 5.33
N LEU A 98 -0.32 11.18 5.06
CA LEU A 98 1.08 11.22 5.51
C LEU A 98 1.21 12.11 6.75
N ILE A 99 1.69 11.53 7.86
CA ILE A 99 2.03 12.25 9.09
C ILE A 99 3.56 12.38 9.17
N SER A 100 4.07 13.60 9.11
CA SER A 100 5.50 13.90 9.21
C SER A 100 5.81 14.83 10.38
N GLY A 101 7.08 14.90 10.78
CA GLY A 101 7.56 15.76 11.86
C GLY A 101 8.87 15.24 12.44
N GLU A 102 9.47 16.01 13.34
CA GLU A 102 10.75 15.69 13.97
C GLU A 102 10.71 14.37 14.75
N PRO A 103 11.86 13.68 14.89
CA PRO A 103 11.96 12.52 15.77
C PRO A 103 11.54 12.89 17.20
N GLY A 104 10.78 12.00 17.85
CA GLY A 104 10.34 12.21 19.24
C GLY A 104 9.11 13.11 19.43
N ILE A 105 8.58 13.77 18.40
CA ILE A 105 7.39 14.65 18.50
C ILE A 105 6.09 13.90 18.89
N GLY A 106 6.07 12.57 18.82
CA GLY A 106 4.90 11.78 19.19
C GLY A 106 4.10 11.18 18.04
N LYS A 107 4.62 11.17 16.80
CA LYS A 107 3.90 10.61 15.62
C LYS A 107 3.35 9.19 15.85
N SER A 108 4.20 8.26 16.31
CA SER A 108 3.79 6.87 16.56
C SER A 108 2.81 6.75 17.73
N THR A 109 2.87 7.67 18.70
CA THR A 109 1.92 7.75 19.81
C THR A 109 0.55 8.21 19.29
N LEU A 110 0.52 9.26 18.49
CA LEU A 110 -0.70 9.76 17.86
C LEU A 110 -1.35 8.70 16.97
N LEU A 111 -0.56 8.03 16.12
CA LEU A 111 -1.07 6.96 15.26
C LEU A 111 -1.69 5.82 16.07
N LEU A 112 -1.05 5.39 17.15
CA LEU A 112 -1.57 4.32 18.00
C LEU A 112 -2.87 4.75 18.71
N GLN A 113 -2.99 6.01 19.13
CA GLN A 113 -4.22 6.57 19.70
C GLN A 113 -5.35 6.61 18.66
N ILE A 114 -5.07 7.06 17.45
CA ILE A 114 -6.02 7.06 16.34
C ILE A 114 -6.50 5.62 16.06
N CYS A 115 -5.57 4.66 15.90
CA CYS A 115 -5.92 3.25 15.69
C CYS A 115 -6.81 2.68 16.81
N SER A 116 -6.59 3.11 18.06
CA SER A 116 -7.37 2.68 19.22
C SER A 116 -8.77 3.29 19.27
N SER A 117 -8.92 4.53 18.82
CA SER A 117 -10.19 5.28 18.86
C SER A 117 -11.01 5.09 17.58
N TYR A 118 -10.39 4.64 16.50
CA TYR A 118 -11.05 4.46 15.22
C TYR A 118 -12.14 3.38 15.29
N ASN A 119 -13.35 3.77 15.00
CA ASN A 119 -14.53 2.94 15.22
C ASN A 119 -15.09 2.31 13.94
N ALA A 120 -14.23 2.09 12.93
CA ALA A 120 -14.62 1.42 11.71
C ALA A 120 -15.13 -0.02 11.95
N GLU A 121 -15.92 -0.49 11.02
CA GLU A 121 -16.25 -1.92 10.93
C GLU A 121 -14.97 -2.68 10.51
N GLY A 122 -14.49 -3.56 11.38
CA GLY A 122 -13.31 -4.40 11.11
C GLY A 122 -12.10 -4.10 11.98
N ASN A 123 -10.98 -4.73 11.65
CA ASN A 123 -9.71 -4.63 12.36
C ASN A 123 -8.80 -3.60 11.72
N VAL A 124 -7.94 -2.98 12.53
CA VAL A 124 -6.90 -2.05 12.10
C VAL A 124 -5.58 -2.80 12.04
N LEU A 125 -4.92 -2.82 10.89
CA LEU A 125 -3.57 -3.35 10.77
C LEU A 125 -2.54 -2.25 11.04
N TYR A 126 -1.81 -2.38 12.17
CA TYR A 126 -0.70 -1.51 12.52
C TYR A 126 0.62 -2.15 12.07
N VAL A 127 1.26 -1.57 11.07
CA VAL A 127 2.54 -2.06 10.54
C VAL A 127 3.69 -1.23 11.12
N SER A 128 4.71 -1.91 11.67
CA SER A 128 5.92 -1.29 12.20
C SER A 128 7.17 -1.92 11.60
N GLY A 129 8.05 -1.07 11.05
CA GLY A 129 9.39 -1.49 10.60
C GLY A 129 10.50 -1.28 11.64
N GLU A 130 10.23 -0.51 12.70
CA GLU A 130 11.26 -0.12 13.68
C GLU A 130 11.03 -0.70 15.07
N GLU A 131 9.76 -0.82 15.49
CA GLU A 131 9.39 -1.25 16.84
C GLU A 131 8.85 -2.67 16.84
N SER A 132 9.18 -3.43 17.88
CA SER A 132 8.60 -4.76 18.13
C SER A 132 7.18 -4.67 18.67
N ALA A 133 6.39 -5.74 18.48
CA ALA A 133 5.04 -5.83 19.00
C ALA A 133 4.98 -5.63 20.53
N ALA A 134 6.01 -6.09 21.27
CA ALA A 134 6.11 -5.90 22.72
C ALA A 134 6.25 -4.42 23.12
N GLN A 135 7.07 -3.64 22.39
CA GLN A 135 7.24 -2.20 22.64
C GLN A 135 5.96 -1.42 22.32
N ILE A 136 5.28 -1.78 21.23
CA ILE A 136 3.98 -1.17 20.87
C ILE A 136 2.94 -1.49 21.94
N LYS A 137 2.89 -2.74 22.42
CA LYS A 137 1.98 -3.17 23.49
C LYS A 137 2.25 -2.43 24.80
N GLU A 138 3.51 -2.31 25.22
CA GLU A 138 3.90 -1.56 26.44
C GLU A 138 3.46 -0.09 26.34
N ARG A 139 3.62 0.53 25.17
CA ARG A 139 3.16 1.91 24.91
C ARG A 139 1.64 2.01 25.01
N ALA A 140 0.91 1.07 24.41
CA ALA A 140 -0.54 1.01 24.47
C ALA A 140 -1.05 0.88 25.91
N ASP A 141 -0.45 0.00 26.71
CA ASP A 141 -0.79 -0.21 28.11
C ASP A 141 -0.52 1.04 28.96
N ARG A 142 0.63 1.70 28.76
CA ARG A 142 0.97 2.96 29.43
C ARG A 142 -0.05 4.06 29.11
N LEU A 143 -0.56 4.10 27.89
CA LEU A 143 -1.56 5.06 27.45
C LEU A 143 -3.00 4.62 27.74
N LYS A 144 -3.18 3.42 28.29
CA LYS A 144 -4.49 2.79 28.59
C LYS A 144 -5.40 2.71 27.37
N LEU A 145 -4.85 2.37 26.21
CA LEU A 145 -5.56 2.27 24.95
C LEU A 145 -6.28 0.91 24.82
N ASN A 146 -7.45 0.94 24.19
CA ASN A 146 -8.15 -0.27 23.82
C ASN A 146 -7.59 -0.81 22.48
N CYS A 147 -6.85 -1.91 22.52
CA CYS A 147 -6.22 -2.52 21.35
C CYS A 147 -6.96 -3.76 20.82
N SER A 148 -8.21 -4.01 21.22
CA SER A 148 -8.95 -5.21 20.86
C SER A 148 -9.14 -5.42 19.34
N LYS A 149 -9.13 -4.34 18.57
CA LYS A 149 -9.27 -4.34 17.11
C LYS A 149 -7.95 -4.08 16.37
N ILE A 150 -6.82 -3.96 17.08
CA ILE A 150 -5.52 -3.63 16.47
C ILE A 150 -4.72 -4.91 16.28
N GLU A 151 -4.41 -5.24 15.04
CA GLU A 151 -3.45 -6.27 14.68
C GLU A 151 -2.09 -5.65 14.36
N VAL A 152 -1.01 -6.18 14.94
CA VAL A 152 0.34 -5.63 14.78
C VAL A 152 1.17 -6.54 13.89
N LEU A 153 1.74 -5.98 12.83
CA LEU A 153 2.68 -6.64 11.93
C LEU A 153 4.05 -5.94 11.99
N CYS A 154 5.08 -6.64 12.49
CA CYS A 154 6.44 -6.12 12.56
C CYS A 154 7.24 -6.62 11.36
N THR A 155 7.34 -5.82 10.30
CA THR A 155 8.11 -6.15 9.09
C THR A 155 8.48 -4.88 8.33
N MET A 156 9.58 -4.95 7.56
CA MET A 156 9.97 -3.95 6.56
C MET A 156 9.70 -4.42 5.12
N ARG A 157 9.17 -5.64 4.95
CA ARG A 157 8.93 -6.23 3.63
C ARG A 157 7.53 -5.92 3.16
N LEU A 158 7.42 -5.33 1.99
CA LEU A 158 6.13 -5.01 1.37
C LEU A 158 5.28 -6.26 1.10
N ASP A 159 5.90 -7.36 0.70
CA ASP A 159 5.19 -8.61 0.38
C ASP A 159 4.47 -9.16 1.62
N ASP A 160 5.11 -9.12 2.80
CA ASP A 160 4.48 -9.56 4.05
C ASP A 160 3.27 -8.70 4.42
N ILE A 161 3.33 -7.38 4.13
CA ILE A 161 2.22 -6.45 4.36
C ILE A 161 1.05 -6.79 3.43
N LEU A 162 1.32 -6.99 2.13
CA LEU A 162 0.30 -7.33 1.14
C LEU A 162 -0.38 -8.66 1.44
N ASP A 163 0.41 -9.69 1.81
CA ASP A 163 -0.11 -11.00 2.20
C ASP A 163 -0.99 -10.94 3.46
N SER A 164 -0.64 -10.06 4.40
CA SER A 164 -1.43 -9.85 5.63
C SER A 164 -2.74 -9.14 5.33
N LEU A 165 -2.73 -8.13 4.47
CA LEU A 165 -3.95 -7.44 4.02
C LEU A 165 -4.90 -8.38 3.27
N ASP A 166 -4.38 -9.27 2.42
CA ASP A 166 -5.20 -10.27 1.71
C ASP A 166 -5.83 -11.29 2.68
N LYS A 167 -5.15 -11.64 3.76
CA LYS A 167 -5.71 -12.50 4.82
C LYS A 167 -6.82 -11.80 5.61
N LEU A 168 -6.61 -10.54 5.98
CA LEU A 168 -7.61 -9.75 6.71
C LEU A 168 -8.89 -9.56 5.89
N LYS A 169 -8.78 -9.28 4.58
CA LYS A 169 -9.94 -9.17 3.69
C LYS A 169 -10.78 -10.45 3.67
N ARG A 170 -10.14 -11.63 3.65
CA ARG A 170 -10.86 -12.94 3.61
C ARG A 170 -11.56 -13.28 4.91
N LEU A 171 -11.25 -12.61 6.00
CA LEU A 171 -11.93 -12.80 7.30
C LEU A 171 -13.17 -11.91 7.45
N LEU A 172 -13.35 -10.93 6.54
CA LEU A 172 -14.46 -9.99 6.53
C LEU A 172 -15.56 -10.36 5.50
N ASP A 173 -15.25 -11.31 4.59
CA ASP A 173 -16.18 -11.93 3.64
C ASP A 173 -16.78 -13.24 4.22
#